data_2c965c19b19c35e73287cbc5b3dba4b1
#
_entry.id   2c965c19b19c35e73287cbc5b3dba4b1
#
_cell.length_a   1.000
_cell.length_b   1.000
_cell.length_c   1.000
_cell.angle_alpha   90.00
_cell.angle_beta   90.00
_cell.angle_gamma   90.00
#
_symmetry.space_group_name_H-M   'P 1'
#
loop_
_entity.id
_entity.type
_entity.pdbx_description
1 polymer ?
#
loop_
_entity_poly.entity_id
_entity_poly.type
_entity_poly.pdbx_seq_one_letter_code
_entity_poly.pdbx_strand_id
1 'polypeptide(L)'
;MESANQDDDGYFNRIFYCENSSLDMHHSILNGVSRRFDTPFFSALKKYSRKPTGVFHALPISRAKSIEKSNWIGDMLDFYGTNIFLAETSTTSGGLDSLLQPKGPLKKAQEYASRAYGSKSSYFVTNGTSTANKIVVQALVQPGDIILVDRDCHKSHHYGMVLSGAHVK
;
A
#
# COMPACT_ATOMS: atom_id res chain seq x y z
N MET A 1 1.35 -27.69 -24.23
CA MET A 1 0.06 -27.63 -23.52
C MET A 1 0.34 -27.11 -22.13
N GLU A 2 -0.17 -25.94 -21.80
CA GLU A 2 -0.17 -25.43 -20.42
C GLU A 2 -1.37 -26.04 -19.71
N SER A 3 -1.16 -26.83 -18.67
CA SER A 3 -2.21 -27.11 -17.72
C SER A 3 -1.88 -26.39 -16.42
N ALA A 4 -2.70 -25.42 -16.07
CA ALA A 4 -2.67 -24.84 -14.74
C ALA A 4 -3.36 -25.83 -13.81
N ASN A 5 -2.62 -26.58 -13.01
CA ASN A 5 -3.20 -27.25 -11.86
C ASN A 5 -3.52 -26.18 -10.80
N GLN A 6 -4.80 -26.07 -10.46
CA GLN A 6 -5.34 -25.09 -9.50
C GLN A 6 -4.98 -25.41 -8.03
N ASP A 7 -4.28 -26.49 -7.78
CA ASP A 7 -4.03 -27.00 -6.41
C ASP A 7 -2.62 -26.75 -5.89
N ASP A 8 -1.75 -26.11 -6.68
CA ASP A 8 -0.42 -25.73 -6.19
C ASP A 8 -0.49 -24.32 -5.58
N ASP A 9 -0.45 -24.23 -4.28
CA ASP A 9 -0.52 -23.05 -3.39
C ASP A 9 0.34 -21.83 -3.77
N GLY A 10 0.37 -21.46 -5.02
CA GLY A 10 1.05 -20.26 -5.53
C GLY A 10 2.58 -20.31 -5.48
N TYR A 11 3.19 -21.44 -5.16
CA TYR A 11 4.65 -21.61 -5.16
C TYR A 11 5.26 -21.64 -6.55
N PHE A 12 4.49 -22.08 -7.54
CA PHE A 12 4.96 -22.18 -8.92
C PHE A 12 4.24 -21.17 -9.81
N ASN A 13 5.02 -20.38 -10.52
CA ASN A 13 4.48 -19.39 -11.46
C ASN A 13 4.12 -20.03 -12.81
N ARG A 14 4.81 -21.12 -13.17
CA ARG A 14 4.63 -21.86 -14.42
C ARG A 14 5.27 -23.25 -14.29
N ILE A 15 4.55 -24.25 -14.78
CA ILE A 15 5.03 -25.64 -14.83
C ILE A 15 5.23 -26.01 -16.30
N PHE A 16 6.40 -26.49 -16.63
CA PHE A 16 6.76 -26.96 -17.98
C PHE A 16 6.70 -28.47 -18.03
N TYR A 17 5.82 -29.02 -18.86
CA TYR A 17 5.61 -30.48 -18.98
C TYR A 17 6.37 -31.14 -20.16
N CYS A 18 7.00 -30.34 -21.01
CA CYS A 18 7.75 -30.81 -22.18
C CYS A 18 9.12 -30.14 -22.23
N GLU A 19 10.03 -30.67 -23.07
CA GLU A 19 11.26 -29.98 -23.42
C GLU A 19 10.94 -28.65 -24.12
N ASN A 20 10.86 -27.61 -23.31
CA ASN A 20 10.76 -26.23 -23.81
C ASN A 20 12.17 -25.72 -24.11
N SER A 21 12.26 -24.76 -24.99
CA SER A 21 13.54 -24.14 -25.27
C SER A 21 14.12 -23.52 -23.97
N SER A 22 15.42 -23.66 -23.76
CA SER A 22 16.11 -23.04 -22.64
C SER A 22 15.88 -21.52 -22.61
N LEU A 23 15.57 -20.91 -23.73
CA LEU A 23 15.21 -19.50 -23.84
C LEU A 23 13.87 -19.18 -23.19
N ASP A 24 12.85 -20.02 -23.38
CA ASP A 24 11.53 -19.85 -22.77
C ASP A 24 11.60 -19.97 -21.25
N MET A 25 12.38 -20.94 -20.75
CA MET A 25 12.66 -21.08 -19.31
C MET A 25 13.38 -19.85 -18.77
N HIS A 26 14.39 -19.36 -19.48
CA HIS A 26 15.12 -18.16 -19.10
C HIS A 26 14.20 -16.93 -19.02
N HIS A 27 13.38 -16.70 -20.04
CA HIS A 27 12.40 -15.61 -20.02
C HIS A 27 11.37 -15.75 -18.90
N SER A 28 10.93 -16.98 -18.59
CA SER A 28 10.01 -17.21 -17.47
C SER A 28 10.64 -16.85 -16.13
N ILE A 29 11.89 -17.22 -15.91
CA ILE A 29 12.64 -16.87 -14.70
C ILE A 29 12.82 -15.35 -14.60
N LEU A 30 13.27 -14.70 -15.68
CA LEU A 30 13.44 -13.23 -15.70
C LEU A 30 12.14 -12.50 -15.41
N ASN A 31 11.03 -12.94 -16.00
CA ASN A 31 9.71 -12.38 -15.74
C ASN A 31 9.29 -12.59 -14.27
N GLY A 32 9.55 -13.75 -13.70
CA GLY A 32 9.31 -14.05 -12.30
C GLY A 32 10.11 -13.14 -11.36
N VAL A 33 11.38 -12.93 -11.67
CA VAL A 33 12.25 -12.00 -10.91
C VAL A 33 11.75 -10.56 -11.05
N SER A 34 11.45 -10.11 -12.27
CA SER A 34 10.96 -8.75 -12.52
C SER A 34 9.67 -8.44 -11.76
N ARG A 35 8.75 -9.41 -11.67
CA ARG A 35 7.49 -9.25 -10.90
C ARG A 35 7.71 -9.05 -9.40
N ARG A 36 8.83 -9.49 -8.84
CA ARG A 36 9.16 -9.25 -7.42
C ARG A 36 9.48 -7.79 -7.13
N PHE A 37 9.93 -7.05 -8.14
CA PHE A 37 10.22 -5.61 -8.05
C PHE A 37 9.04 -4.72 -8.43
N ASP A 38 7.91 -5.30 -8.79
CA ASP A 38 6.70 -4.54 -9.09
C ASP A 38 6.24 -3.74 -7.86
N THR A 39 5.97 -2.47 -8.09
CA THR A 39 5.39 -1.55 -7.11
C THR A 39 4.02 -1.07 -7.60
N PRO A 40 2.95 -1.87 -7.47
CA PRO A 40 1.69 -1.63 -8.16
C PRO A 40 1.10 -0.26 -7.88
N PHE A 41 1.09 0.17 -6.62
CA PHE A 41 0.57 1.46 -6.22
C PHE A 41 1.46 2.61 -6.72
N PHE A 42 2.77 2.52 -6.51
CA PHE A 42 3.70 3.57 -6.95
C PHE A 42 3.76 3.69 -8.48
N SER A 43 3.70 2.58 -9.19
CA SER A 43 3.63 2.57 -10.66
C SER A 43 2.35 3.23 -11.18
N ALA A 44 1.22 2.97 -10.52
CA ALA A 44 -0.05 3.62 -10.83
C ALA A 44 0.00 5.12 -10.52
N LEU A 45 0.61 5.52 -9.40
CA LEU A 45 0.81 6.91 -9.02
C LEU A 45 1.66 7.67 -10.03
N LYS A 46 2.79 7.09 -10.46
CA LYS A 46 3.62 7.66 -11.54
C LYS A 46 2.85 7.84 -12.84
N LYS A 47 2.03 6.87 -13.21
CA LYS A 47 1.18 6.96 -14.39
C LYS A 47 0.12 8.05 -14.26
N TYR A 48 -0.49 8.15 -13.08
CA TYR A 48 -1.49 9.18 -12.76
C TYR A 48 -0.88 10.59 -12.82
N SER A 49 0.28 10.80 -12.19
CA SER A 49 0.94 12.11 -12.16
C SER A 49 1.26 12.67 -13.55
N ARG A 50 1.50 11.78 -14.52
CA ARG A 50 1.80 12.15 -15.91
C ARG A 50 0.56 12.42 -16.78
N LYS A 51 -0.64 12.08 -16.30
CA LYS A 51 -1.86 12.32 -17.07
C LYS A 51 -2.20 13.82 -17.06
N PRO A 52 -2.55 14.40 -18.20
CA PRO A 52 -3.09 15.76 -18.28
C PRO A 52 -4.54 15.78 -17.78
N THR A 53 -4.71 15.67 -16.47
CA THR A 53 -6.02 15.56 -15.82
C THR A 53 -6.43 16.91 -15.23
N GLY A 54 -7.66 17.34 -15.49
CA GLY A 54 -8.26 18.48 -14.81
C GLY A 54 -8.52 18.17 -13.33
N VAL A 55 -8.48 19.20 -12.50
CA VAL A 55 -8.75 19.07 -11.06
C VAL A 55 -10.17 19.54 -10.79
N PHE A 56 -11.02 18.63 -10.33
CA PHE A 56 -12.43 18.89 -10.00
C PHE A 56 -12.77 18.42 -8.58
N HIS A 57 -11.77 18.29 -7.72
CA HIS A 57 -11.91 17.95 -6.30
C HIS A 57 -11.54 19.14 -5.42
N ALA A 58 -11.94 19.09 -4.16
CA ALA A 58 -11.74 20.16 -3.19
C ALA A 58 -10.35 20.19 -2.53
N LEU A 59 -9.40 19.32 -2.95
CA LEU A 59 -8.07 19.30 -2.38
C LEU A 59 -7.29 20.57 -2.79
N PRO A 60 -6.57 21.18 -1.84
CA PRO A 60 -6.09 22.57 -2.01
C PRO A 60 -4.88 22.73 -2.94
N ILE A 61 -4.10 21.69 -3.14
CA ILE A 61 -2.86 21.75 -3.95
C ILE A 61 -3.18 21.84 -5.44
N SER A 62 -4.33 21.28 -5.86
CA SER A 62 -4.81 21.32 -7.26
C SER A 62 -3.74 20.84 -8.26
N ARG A 63 -3.03 19.75 -7.92
CA ARG A 63 -1.94 19.18 -8.71
C ARG A 63 -0.87 20.21 -9.07
N ALA A 64 -0.36 20.90 -8.09
CA ALA A 64 0.63 21.98 -8.15
C ALA A 64 0.10 23.36 -8.60
N LYS A 65 -1.07 23.47 -9.22
CA LYS A 65 -1.54 24.75 -9.78
C LYS A 65 -1.67 25.88 -8.76
N SER A 66 -2.05 25.56 -7.52
CA SER A 66 -2.15 26.57 -6.46
C SER A 66 -0.76 27.01 -5.96
N ILE A 67 0.24 26.13 -6.03
CA ILE A 67 1.61 26.39 -5.59
C ILE A 67 2.35 27.19 -6.66
N GLU A 68 2.27 26.79 -7.93
CA GLU A 68 2.88 27.49 -9.07
C GLU A 68 2.48 28.96 -9.16
N LYS A 69 1.25 29.27 -8.79
CA LYS A 69 0.70 30.64 -8.81
C LYS A 69 0.91 31.42 -7.51
N SER A 70 1.48 30.80 -6.50
CA SER A 70 1.66 31.44 -5.19
C SER A 70 3.00 32.13 -5.08
N ASN A 71 2.97 33.40 -4.71
CA ASN A 71 4.18 34.15 -4.36
C ASN A 71 4.76 33.79 -2.98
N TRP A 72 4.00 33.03 -2.17
CA TRP A 72 4.37 32.70 -0.78
C TRP A 72 5.03 31.34 -0.61
N ILE A 73 4.66 30.38 -1.46
CA ILE A 73 5.08 28.97 -1.31
C ILE A 73 5.67 28.39 -2.61
N GLY A 74 6.05 29.26 -3.56
CA GLY A 74 6.66 28.83 -4.83
C GLY A 74 7.96 28.06 -4.65
N ASP A 75 8.73 28.36 -3.61
CA ASP A 75 9.96 27.67 -3.23
C ASP A 75 9.75 26.19 -2.88
N MET A 76 8.55 25.78 -2.53
CA MET A 76 8.22 24.37 -2.34
C MET A 76 8.39 23.54 -3.62
N LEU A 77 8.11 24.12 -4.79
CA LEU A 77 8.32 23.45 -6.07
C LEU A 77 9.82 23.23 -6.34
N ASP A 78 10.62 24.22 -6.03
CA ASP A 78 12.08 24.15 -6.21
C ASP A 78 12.69 23.09 -5.26
N PHE A 79 12.18 23.02 -4.04
CA PHE A 79 12.68 22.10 -3.03
C PHE A 79 12.22 20.65 -3.25
N TYR A 80 10.91 20.41 -3.46
CA TYR A 80 10.36 19.07 -3.57
C TYR A 80 10.25 18.55 -5.00
N GLY A 81 10.32 19.43 -5.98
CA GLY A 81 10.01 19.12 -7.38
C GLY A 81 8.51 18.97 -7.63
N THR A 82 8.10 19.13 -8.87
CA THR A 82 6.68 19.15 -9.28
C THR A 82 5.97 17.81 -9.05
N ASN A 83 6.67 16.71 -9.16
CA ASN A 83 6.06 15.36 -9.13
C ASN A 83 5.31 15.05 -7.85
N ILE A 84 5.77 15.53 -6.70
CA ILE A 84 5.10 15.28 -5.42
C ILE A 84 3.71 15.92 -5.38
N PHE A 85 3.56 17.10 -5.99
CA PHE A 85 2.31 17.83 -6.04
C PHE A 85 1.37 17.29 -7.14
N LEU A 86 1.91 16.81 -8.26
CA LEU A 86 1.15 16.13 -9.30
C LEU A 86 0.59 14.78 -8.82
N ALA A 87 1.14 14.23 -7.76
CA ALA A 87 0.67 13.00 -7.13
C ALA A 87 -0.61 13.21 -6.28
N GLU A 88 -1.05 14.45 -6.06
CA GLU A 88 -2.31 14.71 -5.37
C GLU A 88 -3.47 14.06 -6.11
N THR A 89 -4.23 13.22 -5.41
CA THR A 89 -5.34 12.47 -5.98
C THR A 89 -6.47 12.32 -4.97
N SER A 90 -7.70 12.24 -5.48
CA SER A 90 -8.88 11.89 -4.71
C SER A 90 -9.43 10.55 -5.19
N THR A 91 -9.92 9.74 -4.26
CA THR A 91 -10.57 8.45 -4.59
C THR A 91 -11.88 8.62 -5.35
N THR A 92 -12.53 9.79 -5.22
CA THR A 92 -13.86 10.07 -5.78
C THR A 92 -13.86 10.63 -7.19
N SER A 93 -12.75 11.18 -7.67
CA SER A 93 -12.65 11.84 -8.98
C SER A 93 -11.61 11.21 -9.88
N GLY A 94 -11.76 9.92 -10.17
CA GLY A 94 -10.85 9.19 -11.05
C GLY A 94 -9.45 8.98 -10.46
N GLY A 95 -9.34 9.01 -9.13
CA GLY A 95 -8.12 8.75 -8.39
C GLY A 95 -7.67 7.29 -8.48
N LEU A 96 -6.70 6.93 -7.64
CA LEU A 96 -6.05 5.63 -7.76
C LEU A 96 -6.85 4.50 -7.13
N ASP A 97 -7.22 4.65 -5.85
CA ASP A 97 -7.90 3.61 -5.09
C ASP A 97 -8.33 4.14 -3.72
N SER A 98 -9.20 3.43 -3.03
CA SER A 98 -9.62 3.76 -1.66
C SER A 98 -8.90 2.90 -0.64
N LEU A 99 -8.36 3.52 0.40
CA LEU A 99 -7.74 2.79 1.51
C LEU A 99 -8.79 2.00 2.32
N LEU A 100 -10.04 2.49 2.37
CA LEU A 100 -11.14 1.83 3.09
C LEU A 100 -11.69 0.62 2.34
N GLN A 101 -11.70 0.69 1.00
CA GLN A 101 -12.20 -0.37 0.13
C GLN A 101 -11.29 -0.53 -1.07
N PRO A 102 -10.08 -1.06 -0.88
CA PRO A 102 -9.13 -1.21 -1.97
C PRO A 102 -9.63 -2.24 -2.99
N LYS A 103 -9.69 -1.84 -4.25
CA LYS A 103 -10.14 -2.66 -5.38
C LYS A 103 -9.18 -2.65 -6.57
N GLY A 104 -8.26 -1.71 -6.58
CA GLY A 104 -7.35 -1.43 -7.67
C GLY A 104 -5.88 -1.62 -7.28
N PRO A 105 -5.01 -0.67 -7.64
CA PRO A 105 -3.56 -0.78 -7.41
C PRO A 105 -3.18 -0.89 -5.93
N LEU A 106 -3.98 -0.35 -5.02
CA LEU A 106 -3.75 -0.47 -3.59
C LEU A 106 -3.98 -1.91 -3.11
N LYS A 107 -5.09 -2.53 -3.55
CA LYS A 107 -5.37 -3.94 -3.27
C LYS A 107 -4.22 -4.83 -3.78
N LYS A 108 -3.79 -4.63 -5.01
CA LYS A 108 -2.67 -5.38 -5.59
C LYS A 108 -1.37 -5.20 -4.78
N ALA A 109 -1.10 -3.99 -4.29
CA ALA A 109 0.05 -3.74 -3.42
C ALA A 109 -0.07 -4.46 -2.07
N GLN A 110 -1.25 -4.54 -1.47
CA GLN A 110 -1.53 -5.30 -0.25
C GLN A 110 -1.34 -6.81 -0.46
N GLU A 111 -1.78 -7.35 -1.60
CA GLU A 111 -1.57 -8.75 -1.97
C GLU A 111 -0.07 -9.07 -2.11
N TYR A 112 0.71 -8.15 -2.70
CA TYR A 112 2.16 -8.31 -2.79
C TYR A 112 2.84 -8.27 -1.43
N ALA A 113 2.40 -7.37 -0.54
CA ALA A 113 2.88 -7.32 0.83
C ALA A 113 2.54 -8.62 1.59
N SER A 114 1.30 -9.11 1.47
CA SER A 114 0.87 -10.36 2.08
C SER A 114 1.74 -11.54 1.64
N ARG A 115 2.01 -11.64 0.36
CA ARG A 115 2.90 -12.69 -0.18
C ARG A 115 4.33 -12.55 0.34
N ALA A 116 4.86 -11.34 0.41
CA ALA A 116 6.23 -11.10 0.86
C ALA A 116 6.42 -11.45 2.35
N TYR A 117 5.41 -11.20 3.18
CA TYR A 117 5.44 -11.47 4.62
C TYR A 117 4.82 -12.81 5.02
N GLY A 118 4.28 -13.58 4.07
CA GLY A 118 3.59 -14.84 4.35
C GLY A 118 2.32 -14.66 5.18
N SER A 119 1.68 -13.48 5.12
CA SER A 119 0.47 -13.17 5.87
C SER A 119 -0.78 -13.46 5.05
N LYS A 120 -1.88 -13.85 5.72
CA LYS A 120 -3.18 -14.02 5.06
C LYS A 120 -3.69 -12.71 4.45
N SER A 121 -3.44 -11.59 5.10
CA SER A 121 -3.84 -10.27 4.64
C SER A 121 -2.89 -9.21 5.18
N SER A 122 -2.67 -8.15 4.41
CA SER A 122 -1.89 -6.99 4.83
C SER A 122 -2.70 -5.71 4.63
N TYR A 123 -2.62 -4.81 5.59
CA TYR A 123 -3.34 -3.53 5.56
C TYR A 123 -2.35 -2.39 5.68
N PHE A 124 -2.47 -1.39 4.82
CA PHE A 124 -1.66 -0.18 4.91
C PHE A 124 -2.34 0.82 5.83
N VAL A 125 -1.56 1.34 6.77
CA VAL A 125 -2.04 2.31 7.76
C VAL A 125 -1.36 3.65 7.50
N THR A 126 -2.15 4.70 7.44
CA THR A 126 -1.66 6.09 7.45
C THR A 126 -1.43 6.56 8.88
N ASN A 127 -0.70 7.66 9.07
CA ASN A 127 -0.35 8.24 10.37
C ASN A 127 0.62 7.39 11.23
N GLY A 128 1.40 6.54 10.58
CA GLY A 128 2.54 5.85 11.18
C GLY A 128 2.18 4.66 12.08
N THR A 129 3.22 4.04 12.62
CA THR A 129 3.14 2.85 13.47
C THR A 129 2.29 3.07 14.74
N SER A 130 2.26 4.28 15.28
CA SER A 130 1.42 4.59 16.44
C SER A 130 -0.07 4.36 16.18
N THR A 131 -0.54 4.64 14.97
CA THR A 131 -1.92 4.34 14.57
C THR A 131 -2.10 2.84 14.35
N ALA A 132 -1.15 2.15 13.74
CA ALA A 132 -1.20 0.70 13.56
C ALA A 132 -1.30 -0.02 14.92
N ASN A 133 -0.50 0.35 15.91
CA ASN A 133 -0.57 -0.22 17.26
C ASN A 133 -1.95 -0.05 17.90
N LYS A 134 -2.54 1.14 17.79
CA LYS A 134 -3.90 1.39 18.30
C LYS A 134 -4.95 0.53 17.59
N ILE A 135 -4.86 0.43 16.27
CA ILE A 135 -5.80 -0.38 15.48
C ILE A 135 -5.71 -1.85 15.90
N VAL A 136 -4.51 -2.40 16.02
CA VAL A 136 -4.30 -3.80 16.41
C VAL A 136 -4.90 -4.07 17.81
N VAL A 137 -4.59 -3.23 18.79
CA VAL A 137 -5.13 -3.41 20.14
C VAL A 137 -6.65 -3.33 20.14
N GLN A 138 -7.24 -2.33 19.52
CA GLN A 138 -8.70 -2.16 19.49
C GLN A 138 -9.42 -3.24 18.66
N ALA A 139 -8.75 -3.84 17.67
CA ALA A 139 -9.35 -4.90 16.86
C ALA A 139 -9.35 -6.27 17.57
N LEU A 140 -8.40 -6.49 18.48
CA LEU A 140 -8.21 -7.80 19.13
C LEU A 140 -8.71 -7.86 20.55
N VAL A 141 -8.96 -6.72 21.19
CA VAL A 141 -9.21 -6.62 22.63
C VAL A 141 -10.58 -5.99 22.88
N GLN A 142 -11.32 -6.61 23.80
CA GLN A 142 -12.63 -6.14 24.24
C GLN A 142 -12.55 -5.59 25.68
N PRO A 143 -13.53 -4.77 26.11
CA PRO A 143 -13.63 -4.36 27.50
C PRO A 143 -13.68 -5.54 28.46
N GLY A 144 -12.80 -5.53 29.47
CA GLY A 144 -12.67 -6.61 30.44
C GLY A 144 -11.61 -7.66 30.10
N ASP A 145 -11.08 -7.69 28.90
CA ASP A 145 -9.95 -8.55 28.54
C ASP A 145 -8.68 -8.15 29.31
N ILE A 146 -7.78 -9.11 29.51
CA ILE A 146 -6.49 -8.86 30.15
C ILE A 146 -5.40 -8.80 29.08
N ILE A 147 -4.66 -7.71 29.05
CA ILE A 147 -3.48 -7.53 28.21
C ILE A 147 -2.23 -7.58 29.06
N LEU A 148 -1.29 -8.45 28.65
CA LEU A 148 0.06 -8.43 29.17
C LEU A 148 0.91 -7.51 28.30
N VAL A 149 1.59 -6.56 28.92
CA VAL A 149 2.39 -5.56 28.20
C VAL A 149 3.71 -5.31 28.91
N ASP A 150 4.76 -5.14 28.12
CA ASP A 150 6.04 -4.69 28.63
C ASP A 150 5.94 -3.24 29.15
N ARG A 151 6.54 -2.98 30.31
CA ARG A 151 6.55 -1.65 30.92
C ARG A 151 7.17 -0.58 30.01
N ASP A 152 8.18 -0.95 29.23
CA ASP A 152 8.90 -0.06 28.35
C ASP A 152 8.31 0.02 26.93
N CYS A 153 7.08 -0.49 26.74
CA CYS A 153 6.42 -0.40 25.45
C CYS A 153 6.14 1.06 25.03
N HIS A 154 6.08 1.28 23.73
CA HIS A 154 5.80 2.61 23.22
C HIS A 154 4.40 3.09 23.63
N LYS A 155 4.27 4.37 23.95
CA LYS A 155 3.03 5.02 24.45
C LYS A 155 1.77 4.76 23.60
N SER A 156 1.93 4.45 22.32
CA SER A 156 0.79 4.12 21.44
C SER A 156 0.07 2.84 21.85
N HIS A 157 0.75 1.88 22.49
CA HIS A 157 0.13 0.69 23.06
C HIS A 157 -0.74 1.07 24.27
N HIS A 158 -0.23 1.93 25.16
CA HIS A 158 -1.00 2.42 26.29
C HIS A 158 -2.29 3.12 25.84
N TYR A 159 -2.22 3.97 24.82
CA TYR A 159 -3.42 4.60 24.27
C TYR A 159 -4.41 3.60 23.66
N GLY A 160 -3.90 2.57 22.98
CA GLY A 160 -4.74 1.48 22.46
C GLY A 160 -5.47 0.75 23.57
N MET A 161 -4.77 0.43 24.68
CA MET A 161 -5.34 -0.27 25.83
C MET A 161 -6.39 0.56 26.55
N VAL A 162 -6.15 1.85 26.77
CA VAL A 162 -7.15 2.77 27.37
C VAL A 162 -8.41 2.82 26.51
N LEU A 163 -8.25 2.93 25.18
CA LEU A 163 -9.39 3.01 24.26
C LEU A 163 -10.16 1.68 24.14
N SER A 164 -9.51 0.53 24.35
CA SER A 164 -10.17 -0.77 24.32
C SER A 164 -10.92 -1.12 25.62
N GLY A 165 -10.67 -0.42 26.72
CA GLY A 165 -11.23 -0.75 28.02
C GLY A 165 -10.68 -2.03 28.66
N ALA A 166 -9.49 -2.45 28.26
CA ALA A 166 -8.83 -3.64 28.77
C ALA A 166 -8.22 -3.44 30.17
N HIS A 167 -8.06 -4.54 30.88
CA HIS A 167 -7.24 -4.61 32.11
C HIS A 167 -5.79 -4.87 31.74
N VAL A 168 -4.90 -3.99 32.15
CA VAL A 168 -3.45 -4.10 31.84
C VAL A 168 -2.73 -4.76 33.01
N LYS A 169 -1.87 -5.73 32.73
CA LYS A 169 -0.96 -6.37 33.66
C LYS A 169 0.46 -6.35 33.15
#